data_7c7087f0fecee40c021f614913b54a19
#
_entry.id   7c7087f0fecee40c021f614913b54a19
#
_cell.length_a   1.000
_cell.length_b   1.000
_cell.length_c   1.000
_cell.angle_alpha   90.00
_cell.angle_beta   90.00
_cell.angle_gamma   90.00
#
_symmetry.space_group_name_H-M   'P 1'
#
loop_
_entity.id
_entity.type
_entity.pdbx_description
1 polymer ?
#
loop_
_entity_poly.entity_id
_entity_poly.type
_entity_poly.pdbx_seq_one_letter_code
_entity_poly.pdbx_strand_id
1 'polypeptide(L)'
;MKTGVFLLFTIYLIVPALNAQTFTGSFDLVVNHYYPNGNERVDTISYFFGRDKTAIIIYGKRRDPDMRMVFSPMDSTITNLFEMNGKKTGYILPMDEKHWPGMQYALRPYNAGPRKKLNYTGNETTLEGYHCREVLADNGEYSATIMLAEDIKLSMSSVFSYQSVGAGKSQDESGLFDKFGVQELPLQLNLKSKEEKVNVIIRVVNFINNFPDTIFSTEGHSLSKVE
;
A
#
# COMPACT_ATOMS: atom_id res chain seq x y z
N MET A 1 -55.31 41.64 0.68
CA MET A 1 -54.04 41.35 0.01
C MET A 1 -53.19 40.46 0.94
N LYS A 2 -53.05 39.17 0.60
CA LYS A 2 -52.26 38.21 1.38
C LYS A 2 -50.99 37.94 0.60
N THR A 3 -49.86 38.43 1.11
CA THR A 3 -48.52 38.24 0.54
C THR A 3 -48.01 36.87 1.00
N GLY A 4 -47.91 35.91 0.08
CA GLY A 4 -47.30 34.60 0.34
C GLY A 4 -45.81 34.72 0.21
N VAL A 5 -45.08 34.41 1.27
CA VAL A 5 -43.60 34.26 1.29
C VAL A 5 -43.28 32.87 0.80
N PHE A 6 -42.65 32.79 -0.36
CA PHE A 6 -42.09 31.54 -0.91
C PHE A 6 -40.70 31.33 -0.33
N LEU A 7 -40.55 30.36 0.59
CA LEU A 7 -39.26 29.96 1.16
C LEU A 7 -38.61 28.97 0.19
N LEU A 8 -37.58 29.42 -0.54
CA LEU A 8 -36.76 28.57 -1.39
C LEU A 8 -35.81 27.76 -0.50
N PHE A 9 -36.09 26.47 -0.32
CA PHE A 9 -35.21 25.53 0.34
C PHE A 9 -34.11 25.09 -0.66
N THR A 10 -32.91 25.67 -0.54
CA THR A 10 -31.73 25.23 -1.30
C THR A 10 -31.18 23.96 -0.66
N ILE A 11 -31.47 22.81 -1.26
CA ILE A 11 -30.88 21.53 -0.86
C ILE A 11 -29.39 21.54 -1.32
N TYR A 12 -28.49 21.76 -0.39
CA TYR A 12 -27.07 21.51 -0.60
C TYR A 12 -26.87 19.99 -0.71
N LEU A 13 -26.72 19.49 -1.94
CA LEU A 13 -26.18 18.16 -2.19
C LEU A 13 -24.71 18.14 -1.74
N ILE A 14 -24.48 17.64 -0.52
CA ILE A 14 -23.13 17.29 -0.06
C ILE A 14 -22.72 16.07 -0.88
N VAL A 15 -22.05 16.31 -2.00
CA VAL A 15 -21.33 15.27 -2.73
C VAL A 15 -20.17 14.86 -1.81
N PRO A 16 -20.13 13.59 -1.32
CA PRO A 16 -18.96 13.15 -0.58
C PRO A 16 -17.75 13.31 -1.52
N ALA A 17 -16.80 14.15 -1.12
CA ALA A 17 -15.51 14.22 -1.81
C ALA A 17 -14.90 12.83 -1.70
N LEU A 18 -14.91 12.06 -2.80
CA LEU A 18 -14.11 10.87 -2.93
C LEU A 18 -12.69 11.33 -2.61
N ASN A 19 -12.11 10.76 -1.54
CA ASN A 19 -10.75 11.06 -1.13
C ASN A 19 -9.85 10.65 -2.30
N ALA A 20 -9.51 11.63 -3.14
CA ALA A 20 -8.55 11.42 -4.21
C ALA A 20 -7.24 10.99 -3.55
N GLN A 21 -6.66 9.92 -4.04
CA GLN A 21 -5.36 9.45 -3.60
C GLN A 21 -4.37 10.60 -3.66
N THR A 22 -3.70 10.88 -2.54
CA THR A 22 -2.80 12.04 -2.42
C THR A 22 -1.44 11.81 -3.07
N PHE A 23 -1.08 10.56 -3.34
CA PHE A 23 0.17 10.17 -3.98
C PHE A 23 -0.12 9.54 -5.35
N THR A 24 0.62 9.97 -6.38
CA THR A 24 0.66 9.35 -7.72
C THR A 24 2.10 9.08 -8.08
N GLY A 25 2.39 7.91 -8.64
CA GLY A 25 3.74 7.46 -8.96
C GLY A 25 3.87 5.96 -8.81
N SER A 26 5.06 5.44 -9.07
CA SER A 26 5.39 4.03 -8.85
C SER A 26 6.71 3.88 -8.13
N PHE A 27 6.89 2.75 -7.48
CA PHE A 27 8.15 2.34 -6.85
C PHE A 27 8.16 0.82 -6.64
N ASP A 28 9.34 0.30 -6.34
CA ASP A 28 9.53 -1.08 -5.91
C ASP A 28 9.75 -1.12 -4.40
N LEU A 29 9.05 -2.04 -3.74
CA LEU A 29 9.28 -2.41 -2.35
C LEU A 29 10.13 -3.68 -2.32
N VAL A 30 11.35 -3.56 -1.83
CA VAL A 30 12.29 -4.68 -1.68
C VAL A 30 12.36 -5.06 -0.21
N VAL A 31 11.98 -6.30 0.12
CA VAL A 31 11.96 -6.85 1.48
C VAL A 31 13.01 -7.95 1.60
N ASN A 32 14.02 -7.70 2.41
CA ASN A 32 15.07 -8.67 2.73
C ASN A 32 14.78 -9.27 4.11
N HIS A 33 14.63 -10.60 4.17
CA HIS A 33 14.46 -11.35 5.41
C HIS A 33 15.76 -12.05 5.76
N TYR A 34 16.25 -11.86 6.98
CA TYR A 34 17.46 -12.48 7.53
C TYR A 34 17.08 -13.41 8.66
N TYR A 35 17.15 -14.70 8.41
CA TYR A 35 16.78 -15.74 9.38
C TYR A 35 17.95 -16.09 10.32
N PRO A 36 17.68 -16.51 11.58
CA PRO A 36 18.73 -16.86 12.54
C PRO A 36 19.65 -18.00 12.09
N ASN A 37 19.18 -18.86 11.20
CA ASN A 37 19.97 -19.96 10.61
C ASN A 37 20.90 -19.53 9.46
N GLY A 38 21.02 -18.22 9.22
CA GLY A 38 21.86 -17.67 8.15
C GLY A 38 21.21 -17.66 6.76
N ASN A 39 19.99 -18.15 6.62
CA ASN A 39 19.27 -18.07 5.35
C ASN A 39 18.78 -16.63 5.11
N GLU A 40 18.72 -16.28 3.84
CA GLU A 40 18.18 -15.00 3.38
C GLU A 40 17.06 -15.23 2.36
N ARG A 41 16.08 -14.33 2.37
CA ARG A 41 15.02 -14.28 1.36
C ARG A 41 14.78 -12.84 0.94
N VAL A 42 14.70 -12.63 -0.36
CA VAL A 42 14.37 -11.32 -0.95
C VAL A 42 13.05 -11.43 -1.68
N ASP A 43 12.14 -10.51 -1.40
CA ASP A 43 10.88 -10.34 -2.10
C ASP A 43 10.83 -8.92 -2.68
N THR A 44 10.30 -8.79 -3.89
CA THR A 44 10.09 -7.50 -4.54
C THR A 44 8.65 -7.39 -4.97
N ILE A 45 8.05 -6.23 -4.76
CA ILE A 45 6.69 -5.91 -5.17
C ILE A 45 6.72 -4.52 -5.79
N SER A 46 6.25 -4.39 -7.03
CA SER A 46 6.11 -3.09 -7.66
C SER A 46 4.72 -2.51 -7.38
N TYR A 47 4.69 -1.23 -7.06
CA TYR A 47 3.48 -0.46 -6.77
C TYR A 47 3.29 0.65 -7.80
N PHE A 48 2.05 0.82 -8.24
CA PHE A 48 1.65 1.83 -9.21
C PHE A 48 0.39 2.53 -8.68
N PHE A 49 0.56 3.75 -8.24
CA PHE A 49 -0.50 4.59 -7.71
C PHE A 49 -0.94 5.58 -8.79
N GLY A 50 -2.04 5.27 -9.46
CA GLY A 50 -2.69 6.16 -10.41
C GLY A 50 -3.63 7.14 -9.71
N ARG A 51 -4.37 7.92 -10.49
CA ARG A 51 -5.33 8.89 -9.96
C ARG A 51 -6.53 8.23 -9.28
N ASP A 52 -7.08 7.19 -9.93
CA ASP A 52 -8.33 6.53 -9.53
C ASP A 52 -8.15 5.03 -9.26
N LYS A 53 -6.99 4.48 -9.57
CA LYS A 53 -6.67 3.05 -9.45
C LYS A 53 -5.29 2.87 -8.87
N THR A 54 -5.10 1.76 -8.17
CA THR A 54 -3.78 1.28 -7.75
C THR A 54 -3.54 -0.08 -8.39
N ALA A 55 -2.30 -0.35 -8.79
CA ALA A 55 -1.89 -1.70 -9.17
C ALA A 55 -0.66 -2.12 -8.39
N ILE A 56 -0.55 -3.42 -8.12
CA ILE A 56 0.68 -4.02 -7.61
C ILE A 56 1.07 -5.19 -8.50
N ILE A 57 2.38 -5.42 -8.63
CA ILE A 57 2.92 -6.63 -9.25
C ILE A 57 3.70 -7.39 -8.20
N ILE A 58 3.28 -8.63 -7.94
CA ILE A 58 3.99 -9.60 -7.12
C ILE A 58 4.71 -10.54 -8.07
N TYR A 59 6.02 -10.55 -8.01
CA TYR A 59 6.84 -11.37 -8.90
C TYR A 59 6.84 -12.82 -8.43
N GLY A 60 6.49 -13.72 -9.34
CA GLY A 60 6.47 -15.16 -9.10
C GLY A 60 7.88 -15.70 -8.85
N LYS A 61 7.98 -16.80 -8.13
CA LYS A 61 9.23 -17.50 -7.88
C LYS A 61 9.23 -18.85 -8.59
N ARG A 62 10.35 -19.18 -9.23
CA ARG A 62 10.56 -20.44 -9.95
C ARG A 62 9.55 -20.61 -11.10
N ARG A 63 8.44 -21.36 -10.87
CA ARG A 63 7.40 -21.67 -11.87
C ARG A 63 6.10 -20.90 -11.63
N ASP A 64 6.03 -20.14 -10.54
CA ASP A 64 4.82 -19.36 -10.26
C ASP A 64 4.79 -18.14 -11.20
N PRO A 65 3.65 -17.81 -11.79
CA PRO A 65 3.52 -16.64 -12.64
C PRO A 65 3.63 -15.35 -11.83
N ASP A 66 4.06 -14.29 -12.48
CA ASP A 66 3.88 -12.94 -11.95
C ASP A 66 2.38 -12.66 -11.82
N MET A 67 2.00 -12.02 -10.73
CA MET A 67 0.63 -11.67 -10.43
C MET A 67 0.48 -10.16 -10.37
N ARG A 68 -0.39 -9.62 -11.21
CA ARG A 68 -0.75 -8.21 -11.18
C ARG A 68 -2.15 -8.05 -10.62
N MET A 69 -2.29 -7.28 -9.54
CA MET A 69 -3.58 -6.92 -8.97
C MET A 69 -3.90 -5.47 -9.26
N VAL A 70 -5.09 -5.21 -9.78
CA VAL A 70 -5.60 -3.87 -10.07
C VAL A 70 -6.79 -3.59 -9.16
N PHE A 71 -6.65 -2.57 -8.35
CA PHE A 71 -7.66 -2.09 -7.39
C PHE A 71 -8.41 -0.92 -8.01
N SER A 72 -9.71 -1.05 -8.16
CA SER A 72 -10.60 -0.02 -8.71
C SER A 72 -11.69 0.35 -7.69
N PRO A 73 -11.45 1.34 -6.80
CA PRO A 73 -12.42 1.75 -5.79
C PRO A 73 -13.76 2.20 -6.39
N MET A 74 -13.73 2.86 -7.56
CA MET A 74 -14.96 3.32 -8.22
C MET A 74 -15.85 2.16 -8.66
N ASP A 75 -15.26 1.05 -9.10
CA ASP A 75 -15.98 -0.14 -9.53
C ASP A 75 -16.20 -1.13 -8.37
N SER A 76 -15.63 -0.84 -7.19
CA SER A 76 -15.59 -1.73 -6.02
C SER A 76 -15.06 -3.13 -6.36
N THR A 77 -13.98 -3.19 -7.18
CA THR A 77 -13.40 -4.45 -7.66
C THR A 77 -11.88 -4.51 -7.47
N ILE A 78 -11.40 -5.74 -7.28
CA ILE A 78 -9.99 -6.10 -7.37
C ILE A 78 -9.86 -7.09 -8.51
N THR A 79 -9.09 -6.74 -9.55
CA THR A 79 -8.84 -7.64 -10.67
C THR A 79 -7.45 -8.25 -10.53
N ASN A 80 -7.39 -9.55 -10.39
CA ASN A 80 -6.16 -10.32 -10.29
C ASN A 80 -5.81 -10.91 -11.66
N LEU A 81 -4.64 -10.61 -12.19
CA LEU A 81 -4.21 -10.92 -13.55
C LEU A 81 -2.89 -11.69 -13.52
N PHE A 82 -2.81 -12.76 -14.31
CA PHE A 82 -1.60 -13.57 -14.46
C PHE A 82 -1.58 -14.29 -15.80
N GLU A 83 -0.42 -14.78 -16.19
CA GLU A 83 -0.27 -15.60 -17.39
C GLU A 83 0.23 -17.00 -16.99
N MET A 84 -0.50 -18.03 -17.39
CA MET A 84 -0.15 -19.42 -17.16
C MET A 84 -0.21 -20.23 -18.47
N ASN A 85 0.88 -20.90 -18.80
CA ASN A 85 0.98 -21.70 -20.05
C ASN A 85 0.63 -20.91 -21.32
N GLY A 86 1.07 -19.64 -21.40
CA GLY A 86 0.81 -18.74 -22.53
C GLY A 86 -0.63 -18.23 -22.61
N LYS A 87 -1.46 -18.47 -21.59
CA LYS A 87 -2.83 -17.95 -21.52
C LYS A 87 -2.92 -16.86 -20.47
N LYS A 88 -3.33 -15.67 -20.89
CA LYS A 88 -3.64 -14.55 -20.02
C LYS A 88 -5.02 -14.74 -19.40
N THR A 89 -5.07 -14.84 -18.09
CA THR A 89 -6.31 -15.07 -17.34
C THR A 89 -6.34 -14.23 -16.07
N GLY A 90 -7.49 -14.22 -15.40
CA GLY A 90 -7.61 -13.51 -14.14
C GLY A 90 -8.97 -13.69 -13.47
N TYR A 91 -9.06 -13.12 -12.26
CA TYR A 91 -10.27 -13.14 -11.45
C TYR A 91 -10.64 -11.73 -11.04
N ILE A 92 -11.95 -11.46 -11.02
CA ILE A 92 -12.51 -10.23 -10.45
C ILE A 92 -13.11 -10.60 -9.10
N LEU A 93 -12.59 -9.98 -8.05
CA LEU A 93 -13.03 -10.11 -6.67
C LEU A 93 -13.81 -8.86 -6.24
N PRO A 94 -14.83 -8.98 -5.40
CA PRO A 94 -15.41 -7.83 -4.72
C PRO A 94 -14.35 -7.13 -3.86
N MET A 95 -14.43 -5.81 -3.78
CA MET A 95 -13.60 -5.01 -2.87
C MET A 95 -14.30 -4.93 -1.51
N ASP A 96 -14.16 -5.95 -0.71
CA ASP A 96 -14.73 -6.08 0.62
C ASP A 96 -13.72 -6.69 1.61
N GLU A 97 -14.02 -6.68 2.90
CA GLU A 97 -13.13 -7.18 3.94
C GLU A 97 -12.88 -8.70 3.85
N LYS A 98 -13.81 -9.47 3.29
CA LYS A 98 -13.65 -10.92 3.08
C LYS A 98 -12.52 -11.21 2.10
N HIS A 99 -12.44 -10.43 1.01
CA HIS A 99 -11.46 -10.63 -0.06
C HIS A 99 -10.21 -9.77 0.12
N TRP A 100 -10.32 -8.67 0.85
CA TRP A 100 -9.24 -7.75 1.13
C TRP A 100 -9.22 -7.27 2.60
N PRO A 101 -8.72 -8.09 3.53
CA PRO A 101 -8.66 -7.78 4.96
C PRO A 101 -7.97 -6.44 5.30
N GLY A 102 -6.98 -6.02 4.51
CA GLY A 102 -6.28 -4.75 4.69
C GLY A 102 -6.97 -3.52 4.11
N MET A 103 -8.16 -3.64 3.52
CA MET A 103 -8.84 -2.58 2.79
C MET A 103 -8.96 -1.28 3.60
N GLN A 104 -9.32 -1.37 4.89
CA GLN A 104 -9.46 -0.20 5.76
C GLN A 104 -8.16 0.61 5.93
N TYR A 105 -7.00 -0.04 5.88
CA TYR A 105 -5.71 0.65 5.95
C TYR A 105 -5.30 1.23 4.61
N ALA A 106 -5.54 0.47 3.52
CA ALA A 106 -5.20 0.90 2.17
C ALA A 106 -5.98 2.15 1.73
N LEU A 107 -7.28 2.18 2.06
CA LEU A 107 -8.20 3.27 1.70
C LEU A 107 -8.26 4.38 2.76
N ARG A 108 -7.55 4.24 3.87
CA ARG A 108 -7.51 5.25 4.93
C ARG A 108 -6.84 6.53 4.42
N PRO A 109 -7.44 7.70 4.66
CA PRO A 109 -6.81 8.97 4.30
C PRO A 109 -5.42 9.08 4.95
N TYR A 110 -4.45 9.63 4.21
CA TYR A 110 -3.16 9.98 4.78
C TYR A 110 -3.36 10.88 6.01
N ASN A 111 -2.63 10.67 7.07
CA ASN A 111 -2.77 11.30 8.39
C ASN A 111 -3.92 10.81 9.30
N ALA A 112 -4.79 9.91 8.86
CA ALA A 112 -5.86 9.39 9.71
C ALA A 112 -5.42 8.24 10.65
N GLY A 113 -4.20 7.72 10.47
CA GLY A 113 -3.67 6.67 11.34
C GLY A 113 -3.12 7.18 12.68
N PRO A 114 -2.79 6.27 13.61
CA PRO A 114 -2.21 6.63 14.89
C PRO A 114 -0.84 7.28 14.72
N ARG A 115 -0.56 8.28 15.56
CA ARG A 115 0.73 8.97 15.59
C ARG A 115 1.34 8.89 16.97
N LYS A 116 2.64 8.64 17.03
CA LYS A 116 3.44 8.74 18.23
C LYS A 116 4.42 9.89 18.11
N LYS A 117 4.93 10.36 19.25
CA LYS A 117 6.08 11.26 19.23
C LYS A 117 7.28 10.50 18.71
N LEU A 118 7.83 10.94 17.58
CA LEU A 118 8.97 10.31 16.95
C LEU A 118 10.28 10.67 17.66
N ASN A 119 11.17 9.70 17.76
CA ASN A 119 12.50 9.87 18.34
C ASN A 119 13.53 10.03 17.21
N TYR A 120 13.76 11.28 16.78
CA TYR A 120 14.77 11.61 15.78
C TYR A 120 16.17 11.51 16.34
N THR A 121 17.08 10.86 15.61
CA THR A 121 18.50 10.71 16.02
C THR A 121 19.35 11.92 15.67
N GLY A 122 18.86 12.75 14.76
CA GLY A 122 19.61 13.84 14.13
C GLY A 122 20.38 13.42 12.86
N ASN A 123 20.39 12.13 12.52
CA ASN A 123 20.96 11.68 11.26
C ASN A 123 20.02 11.97 10.10
N GLU A 124 20.59 12.46 9.00
CA GLU A 124 19.86 12.79 7.77
C GLU A 124 20.61 12.24 6.56
N THR A 125 19.88 11.88 5.52
CA THR A 125 20.46 11.39 4.26
C THR A 125 19.50 11.65 3.10
N THR A 126 19.99 11.46 1.88
CA THR A 126 19.12 11.50 0.68
C THR A 126 19.00 10.08 0.14
N LEU A 127 17.77 9.59 -0.01
CA LEU A 127 17.42 8.31 -0.62
C LEU A 127 16.44 8.56 -1.76
N GLU A 128 16.67 7.94 -2.92
CA GLU A 128 15.80 8.09 -4.11
C GLU A 128 15.49 9.57 -4.47
N GLY A 129 16.41 10.49 -4.18
CA GLY A 129 16.23 11.92 -4.41
C GLY A 129 15.43 12.68 -3.33
N TYR A 130 14.93 11.99 -2.31
CA TYR A 130 14.20 12.57 -1.19
C TYR A 130 15.09 12.77 0.03
N HIS A 131 14.93 13.91 0.71
CA HIS A 131 15.55 14.14 2.00
C HIS A 131 14.88 13.26 3.07
N CYS A 132 15.67 12.48 3.78
CA CYS A 132 15.21 11.54 4.80
C CYS A 132 15.83 11.85 6.15
N ARG A 133 15.03 11.73 7.21
CA ARG A 133 15.47 11.85 8.60
C ARG A 133 15.35 10.50 9.31
N GLU A 134 16.36 10.17 10.09
CA GLU A 134 16.40 8.93 10.85
C GLU A 134 15.57 9.02 12.13
N VAL A 135 14.73 8.01 12.34
CA VAL A 135 13.88 7.85 13.51
C VAL A 135 14.10 6.48 14.12
N LEU A 136 14.18 6.41 15.45
CA LEU A 136 14.10 5.16 16.19
C LEU A 136 12.67 4.96 16.70
N ALA A 137 12.14 3.76 16.47
CA ALA A 137 10.80 3.38 16.89
C ALA A 137 10.80 1.95 17.45
N ASP A 138 9.71 1.63 18.16
CA ASP A 138 9.51 0.33 18.80
C ASP A 138 8.02 -0.02 18.80
N ASN A 139 7.70 -1.27 18.49
CA ASN A 139 6.33 -1.76 18.50
C ASN A 139 6.09 -2.92 19.47
N GLY A 140 7.08 -3.24 20.32
CA GLY A 140 7.05 -4.36 21.24
C GLY A 140 7.74 -5.62 20.70
N GLU A 141 7.56 -5.95 19.44
CA GLU A 141 8.14 -7.13 18.76
C GLU A 141 9.48 -6.79 18.08
N TYR A 142 9.57 -5.59 17.53
CA TYR A 142 10.73 -5.10 16.78
C TYR A 142 11.20 -3.76 17.33
N SER A 143 12.51 -3.58 17.37
CA SER A 143 13.13 -2.25 17.35
C SER A 143 13.41 -1.89 15.90
N ALA A 144 13.12 -0.63 15.54
CA ALA A 144 13.19 -0.14 14.18
C ALA A 144 14.09 1.08 14.05
N THR A 145 14.94 1.08 13.02
CA THR A 145 15.59 2.28 12.50
C THR A 145 14.95 2.63 11.17
N ILE A 146 14.41 3.82 11.07
CA ILE A 146 13.49 4.23 9.99
C ILE A 146 14.03 5.49 9.34
N MET A 147 14.22 5.49 8.02
CA MET A 147 14.55 6.66 7.23
C MET A 147 13.25 7.21 6.60
N LEU A 148 12.72 8.30 7.16
CA LEU A 148 11.45 8.91 6.76
C LEU A 148 11.63 9.97 5.70
N ALA A 149 10.88 9.87 4.62
CA ALA A 149 10.72 10.90 3.59
C ALA A 149 9.41 11.68 3.86
N GLU A 150 9.50 12.81 4.55
CA GLU A 150 8.33 13.57 5.00
C GLU A 150 7.50 14.20 3.85
N ASP A 151 8.11 14.34 2.67
CA ASP A 151 7.45 14.89 1.48
C ASP A 151 6.50 13.90 0.79
N ILE A 152 6.61 12.59 1.09
CA ILE A 152 5.79 11.56 0.45
C ILE A 152 4.52 11.32 1.27
N LYS A 153 3.38 11.77 0.75
CA LYS A 153 2.06 11.66 1.42
C LYS A 153 1.43 10.28 1.21
N LEU A 154 2.14 9.25 1.62
CA LEU A 154 1.74 7.84 1.58
C LEU A 154 2.23 7.16 2.86
N SER A 155 1.48 6.23 3.41
CA SER A 155 1.89 5.51 4.63
C SER A 155 2.31 4.07 4.34
N MET A 156 3.24 3.53 5.13
CA MET A 156 3.64 2.14 5.02
C MET A 156 2.49 1.18 5.31
N SER A 157 1.61 1.51 6.26
CA SER A 157 0.39 0.71 6.54
C SER A 157 -0.50 0.61 5.30
N SER A 158 -0.67 1.71 4.56
CA SER A 158 -1.41 1.68 3.29
C SER A 158 -0.71 0.80 2.25
N VAL A 159 0.60 0.97 2.06
CA VAL A 159 1.39 0.20 1.08
C VAL A 159 1.27 -1.30 1.34
N PHE A 160 1.55 -1.76 2.56
CA PHE A 160 1.49 -3.19 2.89
C PHE A 160 0.07 -3.78 2.78
N SER A 161 -0.95 -2.97 3.01
CA SER A 161 -2.33 -3.44 2.96
C SER A 161 -2.76 -3.95 1.59
N TYR A 162 -2.16 -3.44 0.51
CA TYR A 162 -2.42 -3.97 -0.83
C TYR A 162 -1.98 -5.43 -1.03
N GLN A 163 -1.09 -5.94 -0.18
CA GLN A 163 -0.63 -7.34 -0.23
C GLN A 163 -1.56 -8.31 0.50
N SER A 164 -2.54 -7.81 1.26
CA SER A 164 -3.41 -8.64 2.09
C SER A 164 -4.63 -9.19 1.34
N VAL A 165 -4.63 -9.18 0.00
CA VAL A 165 -5.70 -9.74 -0.82
C VAL A 165 -5.60 -11.27 -0.86
N GLY A 166 -6.73 -11.95 -0.70
CA GLY A 166 -6.88 -13.38 -0.87
C GLY A 166 -7.18 -14.15 0.42
N ALA A 167 -7.58 -15.40 0.24
CA ALA A 167 -7.95 -16.28 1.35
C ALA A 167 -6.76 -16.55 2.30
N GLY A 168 -7.03 -16.53 3.60
CA GLY A 168 -6.03 -16.79 4.64
C GLY A 168 -5.08 -15.61 4.92
N LYS A 169 -5.28 -14.46 4.29
CA LYS A 169 -4.57 -13.24 4.64
C LYS A 169 -5.19 -12.57 5.86
N SER A 170 -4.40 -11.79 6.59
CA SER A 170 -4.85 -11.06 7.77
C SER A 170 -4.50 -9.58 7.69
N GLN A 171 -5.03 -8.81 8.63
CA GLN A 171 -4.70 -7.39 8.81
C GLN A 171 -3.44 -7.19 9.65
N ASP A 172 -2.87 -8.25 10.24
CA ASP A 172 -1.83 -8.16 11.27
C ASP A 172 -0.58 -7.43 10.78
N GLU A 173 -0.14 -7.73 9.55
CA GLU A 173 1.02 -7.07 8.95
C GLU A 173 0.79 -5.57 8.77
N SER A 174 -0.39 -5.16 8.28
CA SER A 174 -0.74 -3.74 8.12
C SER A 174 -0.83 -3.03 9.47
N GLY A 175 -1.44 -3.68 10.46
CA GLY A 175 -1.53 -3.18 11.83
C GLY A 175 -0.17 -3.07 12.54
N LEU A 176 0.81 -3.88 12.15
CA LEU A 176 2.17 -3.82 12.69
C LEU A 176 2.80 -2.44 12.48
N PHE A 177 2.65 -1.85 11.29
CA PHE A 177 3.20 -0.54 10.97
C PHE A 177 2.50 0.59 11.73
N ASP A 178 1.20 0.49 11.96
CA ASP A 178 0.47 1.44 12.80
C ASP A 178 1.00 1.47 14.25
N LYS A 179 1.49 0.35 14.77
CA LYS A 179 2.06 0.27 16.13
C LYS A 179 3.34 1.12 16.27
N PHE A 180 4.07 1.38 15.20
CA PHE A 180 5.20 2.31 15.24
C PHE A 180 4.76 3.77 15.38
N GLY A 181 3.54 4.11 14.92
CA GLY A 181 2.98 5.46 14.98
C GLY A 181 3.61 6.42 13.96
N VAL A 182 4.17 5.87 12.89
CA VAL A 182 4.75 6.59 11.76
C VAL A 182 3.73 6.66 10.63
N GLN A 183 3.47 7.87 10.13
CA GLN A 183 2.48 8.08 9.07
C GLN A 183 3.12 8.30 7.69
N GLU A 184 4.36 8.70 7.67
CA GLU A 184 5.14 8.95 6.45
C GLU A 184 5.62 7.63 5.84
N LEU A 185 5.92 7.64 4.53
CA LEU A 185 6.53 6.49 3.86
C LEU A 185 8.02 6.42 4.22
N PRO A 186 8.48 5.39 4.94
CA PRO A 186 9.92 5.16 5.09
C PRO A 186 10.52 4.66 3.77
N LEU A 187 11.60 5.29 3.33
CA LEU A 187 12.37 4.79 2.19
C LEU A 187 13.33 3.65 2.58
N GLN A 188 13.68 3.58 3.85
CA GLN A 188 14.35 2.42 4.42
C GLN A 188 13.85 2.17 5.84
N LEU A 189 13.64 0.90 6.15
CA LEU A 189 13.16 0.44 7.44
C LEU A 189 13.96 -0.81 7.82
N ASN A 190 14.74 -0.72 8.90
CA ASN A 190 15.50 -1.83 9.45
C ASN A 190 14.79 -2.32 10.72
N LEU A 191 14.21 -3.51 10.67
CA LEU A 191 13.51 -4.16 11.79
C LEU A 191 14.41 -5.21 12.41
N LYS A 192 14.75 -5.01 13.68
CA LYS A 192 15.48 -5.99 14.47
C LYS A 192 14.51 -6.68 15.43
N SER A 193 14.35 -7.99 15.27
CA SER A 193 13.50 -8.80 16.14
C SER A 193 14.05 -8.83 17.57
N LYS A 194 13.19 -8.61 18.55
CA LYS A 194 13.53 -8.73 19.97
C LYS A 194 13.53 -10.17 20.47
N GLU A 195 12.87 -11.07 19.74
CA GLU A 195 12.75 -12.49 20.05
C GLU A 195 13.72 -13.36 19.23
N GLU A 196 14.76 -12.75 18.64
CA GLU A 196 15.73 -13.44 17.80
C GLU A 196 15.12 -14.24 16.65
N LYS A 197 13.96 -13.81 16.14
CA LYS A 197 13.29 -14.40 14.98
C LYS A 197 13.94 -13.91 13.68
N VAL A 198 13.17 -13.29 12.82
CA VAL A 198 13.61 -12.78 11.52
C VAL A 198 13.88 -11.29 11.63
N ASN A 199 15.09 -10.86 11.23
CA ASN A 199 15.34 -9.44 10.99
C ASN A 199 14.91 -9.10 9.56
N VAL A 200 14.36 -7.90 9.38
CA VAL A 200 13.82 -7.50 8.08
C VAL A 200 14.38 -6.13 7.70
N ILE A 201 14.85 -6.02 6.47
CA ILE A 201 15.19 -4.73 5.86
C ILE A 201 14.21 -4.48 4.72
N ILE A 202 13.49 -3.38 4.79
CA ILE A 202 12.57 -2.94 3.75
C ILE A 202 13.16 -1.70 3.10
N ARG A 203 13.18 -1.66 1.78
CA ARG A 203 13.62 -0.51 0.99
C ARG A 203 12.59 -0.18 -0.06
N VAL A 204 12.33 1.09 -0.22
CA VAL A 204 11.54 1.64 -1.31
C VAL A 204 12.52 2.24 -2.31
N VAL A 205 12.51 1.73 -3.53
CA VAL A 205 13.47 2.09 -4.58
C VAL A 205 12.77 2.28 -5.93
N ASN A 206 13.48 2.80 -6.91
CA ASN A 206 12.99 2.96 -8.28
C ASN A 206 11.74 3.87 -8.37
N PHE A 207 11.77 5.01 -7.69
CA PHE A 207 10.69 5.98 -7.77
C PHE A 207 10.54 6.55 -9.19
N ILE A 208 9.32 6.45 -9.73
CA ILE A 208 8.95 6.99 -11.05
C ILE A 208 7.65 7.77 -10.90
N ASN A 209 7.67 9.04 -11.28
CA ASN A 209 6.48 9.91 -11.19
C ASN A 209 5.47 9.67 -12.32
N ASN A 210 5.90 9.15 -13.47
CA ASN A 210 5.05 8.88 -14.62
C ASN A 210 5.27 7.45 -15.12
N PHE A 211 4.20 6.69 -15.24
CA PHE A 211 4.19 5.34 -15.80
C PHE A 211 2.99 5.17 -16.74
N PRO A 212 3.03 4.22 -17.68
CA PRO A 212 1.93 4.01 -18.64
C PRO A 212 0.66 3.52 -17.95
N ASP A 213 -0.50 4.09 -18.28
CA ASP A 213 -1.81 3.66 -17.76
C ASP A 213 -2.17 2.22 -18.17
N THR A 214 -1.45 1.64 -19.13
CA THR A 214 -1.58 0.22 -19.52
C THR A 214 -1.38 -0.73 -18.35
N ILE A 215 -0.70 -0.30 -17.27
CA ILE A 215 -0.56 -1.09 -16.03
C ILE A 215 -1.91 -1.45 -15.41
N PHE A 216 -2.94 -0.63 -15.61
CA PHE A 216 -4.30 -0.87 -15.13
C PHE A 216 -5.20 -1.60 -16.12
N SER A 217 -4.71 -1.88 -17.35
CA SER A 217 -5.50 -2.55 -18.38
C SER A 217 -5.66 -4.03 -18.08
N THR A 218 -6.87 -4.53 -18.32
CA THR A 218 -7.22 -5.95 -18.27
C THR A 218 -7.30 -6.57 -19.67
N GLU A 219 -6.99 -5.78 -20.69
CA GLU A 219 -7.09 -6.19 -22.08
C GLU A 219 -6.29 -7.46 -22.39
N GLY A 220 -6.87 -8.34 -23.19
CA GLY A 220 -6.28 -9.62 -23.56
C GLY A 220 -6.37 -10.71 -22.50
N HIS A 221 -6.94 -10.44 -21.30
CA HIS A 221 -7.15 -11.45 -20.25
C HIS A 221 -8.58 -12.03 -20.31
N SER A 222 -8.68 -13.34 -20.15
CA SER A 222 -9.96 -14.00 -19.88
C SER A 222 -10.28 -13.91 -18.39
N LEU A 223 -11.36 -13.22 -18.02
CA LEU A 223 -11.71 -12.91 -16.64
C LEU A 223 -12.90 -13.73 -16.17
N SER A 224 -12.81 -14.25 -14.93
CA SER A 224 -13.91 -14.91 -14.20
C SER A 224 -14.26 -14.10 -12.96
N LYS A 225 -15.56 -13.97 -12.66
CA LYS A 225 -15.98 -13.35 -11.39
C LYS A 225 -15.97 -14.38 -10.27
N VAL A 226 -15.54 -13.97 -9.09
CA VAL A 226 -15.63 -14.72 -7.86
C VAL A 226 -16.77 -14.12 -7.03
N GLU A 227 -17.68 -14.94 -6.55
CA GLU A 227 -18.82 -14.58 -5.71
C GLU A 227 -18.49 -14.68 -4.22
#